data_8c499f768c56c02d642b85b9a2356fc8
#
_entry.id   8c499f768c56c02d642b85b9a2356fc8
#
_cell.length_a   1.000
_cell.length_b   1.000
_cell.length_c   1.000
_cell.angle_alpha   90.00
_cell.angle_beta   90.00
_cell.angle_gamma   90.00
#
_symmetry.space_group_name_H-M   'P 1'
#
loop_
_entity.id
_entity.type
_entity.pdbx_description
1 polymer ?
#
loop_
_entity_poly.entity_id
_entity_poly.type
_entity_poly.pdbx_seq_one_letter_code
_entity_poly.pdbx_strand_id
1 'polypeptide(L)'
;MSAIRTRPALSSRPARRTVPPLPIHEMLDATHREVMQVLGRLQQWVEQLDTQGIDADTRRTAGEICGFFDGGVREHHEAEELHVFPALVASQDAALLQHVRRLQQDHGWIEEDWRELRPQLQAVVDGINGYDLAFLRAAVPVFTELYRDHIALEESVVYPESRRLQA
;
A
#
# COMPACT_ATOMS: atom_id res chain seq x y z
N MET A 1 -14.80 -68.72 -13.25
CA MET A 1 -13.83 -67.84 -13.94
C MET A 1 -14.10 -66.42 -13.52
N SER A 2 -13.30 -65.91 -12.57
CA SER A 2 -13.52 -64.60 -11.95
C SER A 2 -12.54 -63.61 -12.58
N ALA A 3 -13.02 -62.54 -13.21
CA ALA A 3 -12.22 -61.53 -13.87
C ALA A 3 -11.86 -60.42 -12.84
N ILE A 4 -10.58 -60.31 -12.54
CA ILE A 4 -10.01 -59.25 -11.67
C ILE A 4 -9.94 -57.97 -12.52
N ARG A 5 -10.72 -56.93 -12.13
CA ARG A 5 -10.61 -55.59 -12.71
C ARG A 5 -9.49 -54.85 -12.00
N THR A 6 -8.42 -54.57 -12.74
CA THR A 6 -7.32 -53.72 -12.33
C THR A 6 -7.76 -52.24 -12.35
N ARG A 7 -7.64 -51.53 -11.19
CA ARG A 7 -7.90 -50.08 -11.07
C ARG A 7 -6.72 -49.33 -11.67
N PRO A 8 -6.92 -48.24 -12.45
CA PRO A 8 -5.81 -47.41 -12.89
C PRO A 8 -5.27 -46.55 -11.73
N ALA A 9 -3.95 -46.43 -11.70
CA ALA A 9 -3.21 -45.65 -10.71
C ALA A 9 -3.56 -44.16 -10.82
N LEU A 10 -3.82 -43.52 -9.67
CA LEU A 10 -4.02 -42.09 -9.55
C LEU A 10 -2.73 -41.35 -9.90
N SER A 11 -2.77 -40.59 -10.98
CA SER A 11 -1.71 -39.65 -11.38
C SER A 11 -1.47 -38.62 -10.26
N SER A 12 -0.29 -38.66 -9.70
CA SER A 12 0.17 -37.66 -8.71
C SER A 12 0.35 -36.31 -9.39
N ARG A 13 -0.51 -35.33 -9.07
CA ARG A 13 -0.31 -33.92 -9.44
C ARG A 13 1.04 -33.44 -8.93
N PRO A 14 1.85 -32.78 -9.76
CA PRO A 14 3.09 -32.18 -9.27
C PRO A 14 2.77 -31.14 -8.19
N ALA A 15 3.48 -31.24 -7.06
CA ALA A 15 3.37 -30.26 -6.00
C ALA A 15 3.70 -28.86 -6.54
N ARG A 16 2.81 -27.90 -6.33
CA ARG A 16 3.05 -26.49 -6.64
C ARG A 16 4.32 -26.06 -5.88
N ARG A 17 5.37 -25.70 -6.61
CA ARG A 17 6.53 -25.08 -6.01
C ARG A 17 6.06 -23.78 -5.37
N THR A 18 5.95 -23.76 -4.05
CA THR A 18 5.76 -22.52 -3.28
C THR A 18 7.08 -21.75 -3.36
N VAL A 19 7.06 -20.60 -4.02
CA VAL A 19 8.16 -19.64 -3.93
C VAL A 19 8.25 -19.22 -2.47
N PRO A 20 9.43 -19.28 -1.82
CA PRO A 20 9.55 -18.78 -0.44
C PRO A 20 9.13 -17.31 -0.38
N PRO A 21 8.46 -16.87 0.70
CA PRO A 21 8.11 -15.47 0.87
C PRO A 21 9.37 -14.61 0.82
N LEU A 22 9.28 -13.44 0.18
CA LEU A 22 10.37 -12.46 0.17
C LEU A 22 10.73 -12.06 1.61
N PRO A 23 12.02 -11.75 1.88
CA PRO A 23 12.41 -11.13 3.15
C PRO A 23 11.56 -9.88 3.40
N ILE A 24 11.20 -9.64 4.66
CA ILE A 24 10.24 -8.57 5.03
C ILE A 24 10.61 -7.21 4.42
N HIS A 25 11.86 -6.79 4.49
CA HIS A 25 12.29 -5.50 3.95
C HIS A 25 12.17 -5.42 2.42
N GLU A 26 12.39 -6.53 1.69
CA GLU A 26 12.20 -6.55 0.24
C GLU A 26 10.73 -6.42 -0.15
N MET A 27 9.84 -6.99 0.65
CA MET A 27 8.40 -6.86 0.48
C MET A 27 7.95 -5.41 0.73
N LEU A 28 8.44 -4.79 1.81
CA LEU A 28 8.15 -3.41 2.15
C LEU A 28 8.66 -2.44 1.08
N ASP A 29 9.91 -2.59 0.64
CA ASP A 29 10.50 -1.81 -0.47
C ASP A 29 9.70 -1.96 -1.79
N ALA A 30 9.12 -3.14 -2.05
CA ALA A 30 8.26 -3.36 -3.22
C ALA A 30 6.94 -2.59 -3.09
N THR A 31 6.32 -2.61 -1.92
CA THR A 31 5.07 -1.86 -1.65
C THR A 31 5.31 -0.35 -1.78
N HIS A 32 6.43 0.18 -1.30
CA HIS A 32 6.76 1.61 -1.48
C HIS A 32 6.81 2.01 -2.96
N ARG A 33 7.40 1.19 -3.82
CA ARG A 33 7.41 1.46 -5.26
C ARG A 33 6.00 1.51 -5.86
N GLU A 34 5.13 0.61 -5.42
CA GLU A 34 3.73 0.60 -5.85
C GLU A 34 2.98 1.83 -5.33
N VAL A 35 3.15 2.19 -4.06
CA VAL A 35 2.57 3.42 -3.47
C VAL A 35 2.97 4.64 -4.29
N MET A 36 4.25 4.82 -4.59
CA MET A 36 4.75 5.96 -5.37
C MET A 36 4.14 6.04 -6.77
N GLN A 37 3.93 4.89 -7.42
CA GLN A 37 3.24 4.83 -8.72
C GLN A 37 1.76 5.22 -8.60
N VAL A 38 1.07 4.70 -7.58
CA VAL A 38 -0.37 4.99 -7.39
C VAL A 38 -0.59 6.46 -6.99
N LEU A 39 0.29 7.05 -6.17
CA LEU A 39 0.25 8.48 -5.86
C LEU A 39 0.42 9.35 -7.12
N GLY A 40 1.34 9.00 -8.01
CA GLY A 40 1.49 9.68 -9.30
C GLY A 40 0.22 9.55 -10.17
N ARG A 41 -0.40 8.38 -10.20
CA ARG A 41 -1.67 8.17 -10.90
C ARG A 41 -2.83 8.96 -10.27
N LEU A 42 -2.87 9.08 -8.95
CA LEU A 42 -3.88 9.86 -8.25
C LEU A 42 -3.79 11.35 -8.61
N GLN A 43 -2.59 11.91 -8.67
CA GLN A 43 -2.37 13.30 -9.12
C GLN A 43 -2.84 13.51 -10.56
N GLN A 44 -2.42 12.63 -11.48
CA GLN A 44 -2.84 12.69 -12.89
C GLN A 44 -4.35 12.49 -13.05
N TRP A 45 -4.96 11.64 -12.24
CA TRP A 45 -6.40 11.40 -12.25
C TRP A 45 -7.20 12.66 -11.89
N VAL A 46 -6.75 13.46 -10.91
CA VAL A 46 -7.39 14.73 -10.56
C VAL A 46 -7.36 15.70 -11.76
N GLU A 47 -6.25 15.79 -12.48
CA GLU A 47 -6.12 16.61 -13.69
C GLU A 47 -7.03 16.11 -14.82
N GLN A 48 -7.14 14.80 -15.01
CA GLN A 48 -8.06 14.20 -15.98
C GLN A 48 -9.50 14.48 -15.63
N LEU A 49 -9.89 14.32 -14.36
CA LEU A 49 -11.24 14.58 -13.88
C LEU A 49 -11.65 16.04 -14.09
N ASP A 50 -10.70 16.97 -13.89
CA ASP A 50 -10.93 18.40 -14.14
C ASP A 50 -11.16 18.73 -15.61
N THR A 51 -10.43 18.09 -16.52
CA THR A 51 -10.47 18.40 -17.96
C THR A 51 -11.54 17.64 -18.72
N GLN A 52 -11.82 16.40 -18.32
CA GLN A 52 -12.68 15.45 -19.04
C GLN A 52 -14.00 15.15 -18.29
N GLY A 53 -14.03 15.40 -16.97
CA GLY A 53 -15.15 15.00 -16.12
C GLY A 53 -15.22 13.49 -15.89
N ILE A 54 -16.42 13.02 -15.53
CA ILE A 54 -16.66 11.58 -15.31
C ILE A 54 -16.85 10.88 -16.66
N ASP A 55 -15.95 9.94 -16.95
CA ASP A 55 -16.01 9.03 -18.09
C ASP A 55 -15.63 7.60 -17.69
N ALA A 56 -15.52 6.68 -18.63
CA ALA A 56 -15.18 5.29 -18.36
C ALA A 56 -13.76 5.15 -17.79
N ASP A 57 -12.82 5.98 -18.23
CA ASP A 57 -11.42 5.92 -17.81
C ASP A 57 -11.21 6.52 -16.43
N THR A 58 -11.81 7.69 -16.14
CA THR A 58 -11.75 8.31 -14.81
C THR A 58 -12.41 7.43 -13.75
N ARG A 59 -13.53 6.76 -14.09
CA ARG A 59 -14.21 5.81 -13.20
C ARG A 59 -13.35 4.57 -12.92
N ARG A 60 -12.77 3.97 -13.95
CA ARG A 60 -11.89 2.79 -13.81
C ARG A 60 -10.67 3.13 -12.95
N THR A 61 -9.99 4.23 -13.25
CA THR A 61 -8.80 4.67 -12.52
C THR A 61 -9.10 4.95 -11.05
N ALA A 62 -10.23 5.63 -10.75
CA ALA A 62 -10.68 5.84 -9.37
C ALA A 62 -10.88 4.50 -8.63
N GLY A 63 -11.51 3.52 -9.28
CA GLY A 63 -11.75 2.19 -8.69
C GLY A 63 -10.45 1.43 -8.41
N GLU A 64 -9.46 1.50 -9.29
CA GLU A 64 -8.14 0.89 -9.09
C GLU A 64 -7.38 1.55 -7.94
N ILE A 65 -7.42 2.87 -7.83
CA ILE A 65 -6.80 3.62 -6.72
C ILE A 65 -7.49 3.28 -5.39
N CYS A 66 -8.82 3.25 -5.35
CA CYS A 66 -9.56 2.82 -4.16
C CYS A 66 -9.17 1.40 -3.74
N GLY A 67 -9.14 0.44 -4.67
CA GLY A 67 -8.77 -0.94 -4.39
C GLY A 67 -7.36 -1.08 -3.82
N PHE A 68 -6.42 -0.26 -4.26
CA PHE A 68 -5.06 -0.26 -3.75
C PHE A 68 -4.98 0.24 -2.29
N PHE A 69 -5.53 1.44 -2.01
CA PHE A 69 -5.43 2.02 -0.68
C PHE A 69 -6.36 1.37 0.36
N ASP A 70 -7.49 0.80 -0.04
CA ASP A 70 -8.39 0.08 0.86
C ASP A 70 -7.80 -1.24 1.40
N GLY A 71 -6.80 -1.81 0.72
CA GLY A 71 -6.21 -3.12 1.05
C GLY A 71 -4.77 -3.04 1.56
N GLY A 72 -3.81 -3.07 0.66
CA GLY A 72 -2.40 -3.35 0.95
C GLY A 72 -1.66 -2.35 1.82
N VAL A 73 -2.11 -1.11 1.90
CA VAL A 73 -1.42 -0.05 2.66
C VAL A 73 -1.50 -0.27 4.16
N ARG A 74 -2.66 -0.64 4.66
CA ARG A 74 -2.83 -0.94 6.09
C ARG A 74 -2.00 -2.14 6.53
N GLU A 75 -2.02 -3.22 5.73
CA GLU A 75 -1.20 -4.40 5.98
C GLU A 75 0.29 -4.07 5.97
N HIS A 76 0.72 -3.13 5.13
CA HIS A 76 2.09 -2.64 5.06
C HIS A 76 2.50 -1.93 6.35
N HIS A 77 1.74 -0.95 6.83
CA HIS A 77 2.00 -0.26 8.10
C HIS A 77 1.99 -1.23 9.30
N GLU A 78 1.04 -2.16 9.35
CA GLU A 78 1.00 -3.21 10.38
C GLU A 78 2.27 -4.10 10.36
N ALA A 79 2.79 -4.42 9.17
CA ALA A 79 4.01 -5.20 9.02
C ALA A 79 5.25 -4.44 9.51
N GLU A 80 5.33 -3.14 9.30
CA GLU A 80 6.41 -2.29 9.82
C GLU A 80 6.38 -2.20 11.33
N GLU A 81 5.22 -1.96 11.92
CA GLU A 81 5.05 -1.90 13.37
C GLU A 81 5.36 -3.23 14.05
N LEU A 82 5.11 -4.34 13.37
CA LEU A 82 5.36 -5.68 13.91
C LEU A 82 6.81 -6.16 13.71
N HIS A 83 7.44 -5.83 12.59
CA HIS A 83 8.70 -6.45 12.18
C HIS A 83 9.90 -5.50 12.07
N VAL A 84 9.66 -4.19 11.88
CA VAL A 84 10.71 -3.18 11.71
C VAL A 84 10.93 -2.38 12.99
N PHE A 85 9.89 -1.78 13.53
CA PHE A 85 9.99 -0.85 14.66
C PHE A 85 10.46 -1.49 15.98
N PRO A 86 10.15 -2.75 16.33
CA PRO A 86 10.59 -3.33 17.61
C PRO A 86 12.11 -3.34 17.79
N ALA A 87 12.88 -3.57 16.74
CA ALA A 87 14.35 -3.56 16.82
C ALA A 87 14.89 -2.15 17.13
N LEU A 88 14.29 -1.12 16.52
CA LEU A 88 14.67 0.27 16.77
C LEU A 88 14.29 0.71 18.18
N VAL A 89 13.11 0.30 18.67
CA VAL A 89 12.67 0.58 20.04
C VAL A 89 13.57 -0.10 21.05
N ALA A 90 13.95 -1.35 20.81
CA ALA A 90 14.85 -2.09 21.70
C ALA A 90 16.28 -1.52 21.76
N SER A 91 16.72 -0.78 20.74
CA SER A 91 18.03 -0.12 20.72
C SER A 91 18.18 0.99 21.78
N GLN A 92 17.07 1.56 22.26
CA GLN A 92 17.01 2.71 23.18
C GLN A 92 17.71 3.97 22.64
N ASP A 93 18.03 4.02 21.35
CA ASP A 93 18.55 5.23 20.71
C ASP A 93 17.46 6.30 20.61
N ALA A 94 17.72 7.47 21.19
CA ALA A 94 16.72 8.54 21.30
C ALA A 94 16.28 9.09 19.94
N ALA A 95 17.18 9.14 18.95
CA ALA A 95 16.86 9.62 17.61
C ALA A 95 15.99 8.60 16.87
N LEU A 96 16.32 7.30 16.95
CA LEU A 96 15.52 6.23 16.36
C LEU A 96 14.13 6.14 16.99
N LEU A 97 14.02 6.30 18.32
CA LEU A 97 12.73 6.36 19.01
C LEU A 97 11.87 7.52 18.53
N GLN A 98 12.49 8.68 18.26
CA GLN A 98 11.78 9.83 17.71
C GLN A 98 11.27 9.57 16.30
N HIS A 99 12.06 8.92 15.43
CA HIS A 99 11.65 8.54 14.09
C HIS A 99 10.48 7.55 14.11
N VAL A 100 10.54 6.51 14.94
CA VAL A 100 9.44 5.55 15.10
C VAL A 100 8.14 6.25 15.50
N ARG A 101 8.19 7.15 16.52
CA ARG A 101 7.00 7.90 16.95
C ARG A 101 6.42 8.78 15.84
N ARG A 102 7.29 9.42 15.05
CA ARG A 102 6.86 10.21 13.90
C ARG A 102 6.15 9.34 12.87
N LEU A 103 6.76 8.21 12.48
CA LEU A 103 6.16 7.30 11.49
C LEU A 103 4.82 6.73 11.95
N GLN A 104 4.69 6.33 13.22
CA GLN A 104 3.40 5.90 13.77
C GLN A 104 2.32 7.01 13.72
N GLN A 105 2.72 8.26 13.92
CA GLN A 105 1.82 9.40 13.76
C GLN A 105 1.45 9.61 12.28
N ASP A 106 2.43 9.50 11.38
CA ASP A 106 2.21 9.61 9.93
C ASP A 106 1.25 8.52 9.43
N HIS A 107 1.35 7.27 9.92
CA HIS A 107 0.38 6.19 9.63
C HIS A 107 -1.06 6.63 9.95
N GLY A 108 -1.27 7.23 11.13
CA GLY A 108 -2.58 7.74 11.53
C GLY A 108 -3.10 8.84 10.61
N TRP A 109 -2.26 9.80 10.23
CA TRP A 109 -2.63 10.89 9.32
C TRP A 109 -2.91 10.39 7.90
N ILE A 110 -2.10 9.46 7.40
CA ILE A 110 -2.31 8.83 6.09
C ILE A 110 -3.67 8.12 6.04
N GLU A 111 -4.02 7.37 7.09
CA GLU A 111 -5.32 6.70 7.18
C GLU A 111 -6.49 7.70 7.27
N GLU A 112 -6.30 8.82 7.97
CA GLU A 112 -7.32 9.85 8.12
C GLU A 112 -7.54 10.60 6.80
N ASP A 113 -6.46 11.04 6.14
CA ASP A 113 -6.50 11.70 4.84
C ASP A 113 -7.16 10.79 3.79
N TRP A 114 -6.82 9.49 3.78
CA TRP A 114 -7.46 8.54 2.88
C TRP A 114 -8.96 8.39 3.17
N ARG A 115 -9.36 8.41 4.42
CA ARG A 115 -10.79 8.34 4.82
C ARG A 115 -11.60 9.55 4.29
N GLU A 116 -10.96 10.71 4.14
CA GLU A 116 -11.57 11.90 3.54
C GLU A 116 -11.56 11.87 2.01
N LEU A 117 -10.49 11.39 1.39
CA LEU A 117 -10.34 11.29 -0.08
C LEU A 117 -11.23 10.21 -0.69
N ARG A 118 -11.30 9.05 -0.05
CA ARG A 118 -11.99 7.86 -0.58
C ARG A 118 -13.43 8.09 -1.02
N PRO A 119 -14.30 8.80 -0.28
CA PRO A 119 -15.67 9.09 -0.71
C PRO A 119 -15.75 9.90 -2.00
N GLN A 120 -14.78 10.78 -2.25
CA GLN A 120 -14.71 11.57 -3.46
C GLN A 120 -14.42 10.69 -4.69
N LEU A 121 -13.46 9.78 -4.56
CA LEU A 121 -13.16 8.81 -5.61
C LEU A 121 -14.34 7.85 -5.83
N GLN A 122 -14.99 7.40 -4.74
CA GLN A 122 -16.15 6.50 -4.83
C GLN A 122 -17.32 7.15 -5.58
N ALA A 123 -17.58 8.43 -5.37
CA ALA A 123 -18.61 9.16 -6.14
C ALA A 123 -18.34 9.10 -7.64
N VAL A 124 -17.08 9.26 -8.07
CA VAL A 124 -16.68 9.12 -9.47
C VAL A 124 -16.82 7.67 -9.96
N VAL A 125 -16.42 6.67 -9.16
CA VAL A 125 -16.62 5.24 -9.49
C VAL A 125 -18.08 4.94 -9.78
N ASP A 126 -18.98 5.49 -8.95
CA ASP A 126 -20.42 5.28 -9.06
C ASP A 126 -21.06 6.11 -10.20
N GLY A 127 -20.29 7.00 -10.82
CA GLY A 127 -20.79 7.90 -11.88
C GLY A 127 -21.66 9.02 -11.33
N ILE A 128 -21.51 9.36 -10.05
CA ILE A 128 -22.25 10.40 -9.35
C ILE A 128 -21.46 11.70 -9.40
N ASN A 129 -22.06 12.76 -9.94
CA ASN A 129 -21.45 14.09 -9.96
C ASN A 129 -21.61 14.80 -8.59
N GLY A 130 -21.11 14.14 -7.53
CA GLY A 130 -21.19 14.60 -6.14
C GLY A 130 -19.81 14.73 -5.48
N TYR A 131 -18.74 14.70 -6.26
CA TYR A 131 -17.36 14.92 -5.79
C TYR A 131 -17.02 16.42 -5.71
N ASP A 132 -16.14 16.77 -4.80
CA ASP A 132 -15.60 18.14 -4.65
C ASP A 132 -14.21 18.22 -5.31
N LEU A 133 -14.18 18.77 -6.54
CA LEU A 133 -12.92 18.92 -7.28
C LEU A 133 -11.97 19.92 -6.61
N ALA A 134 -12.49 20.98 -5.96
CA ALA A 134 -11.65 21.95 -5.27
C ALA A 134 -10.96 21.30 -4.05
N PHE A 135 -11.70 20.48 -3.31
CA PHE A 135 -11.12 19.66 -2.23
C PHE A 135 -10.06 18.69 -2.76
N LEU A 136 -10.34 17.93 -3.81
CA LEU A 136 -9.39 16.99 -4.41
C LEU A 136 -8.09 17.68 -4.85
N ARG A 137 -8.18 18.85 -5.47
CA ARG A 137 -7.03 19.66 -5.89
C ARG A 137 -6.17 20.14 -4.71
N ALA A 138 -6.80 20.41 -3.58
CA ALA A 138 -6.10 20.84 -2.38
C ALA A 138 -5.53 19.66 -1.57
N ALA A 139 -6.29 18.59 -1.39
CA ALA A 139 -5.96 17.48 -0.51
C ALA A 139 -4.97 16.48 -1.13
N VAL A 140 -5.10 16.17 -2.42
CA VAL A 140 -4.25 15.15 -3.08
C VAL A 140 -2.75 15.52 -3.06
N PRO A 141 -2.32 16.78 -3.31
CA PRO A 141 -0.91 17.15 -3.16
C PRO A 141 -0.41 16.98 -1.72
N VAL A 142 -1.20 17.35 -0.71
CA VAL A 142 -0.83 17.22 0.70
C VAL A 142 -0.67 15.75 1.09
N PHE A 143 -1.63 14.91 0.75
CA PHE A 143 -1.57 13.47 0.94
C PHE A 143 -0.35 12.83 0.26
N THR A 144 -0.06 13.24 -0.96
CA THR A 144 1.09 12.75 -1.72
C THR A 144 2.42 13.14 -1.06
N GLU A 145 2.54 14.38 -0.58
CA GLU A 145 3.77 14.87 0.07
C GLU A 145 3.99 14.18 1.41
N LEU A 146 2.94 14.02 2.24
CA LEU A 146 3.00 13.26 3.48
C LEU A 146 3.55 11.85 3.24
N TYR A 147 3.04 11.14 2.24
CA TYR A 147 3.53 9.81 1.89
C TYR A 147 4.99 9.80 1.43
N ARG A 148 5.39 10.76 0.58
CA ARG A 148 6.77 10.87 0.09
C ARG A 148 7.76 11.09 1.22
N ASP A 149 7.45 12.00 2.14
CA ASP A 149 8.28 12.28 3.30
C ASP A 149 8.38 11.08 4.25
N HIS A 150 7.26 10.38 4.44
CA HIS A 150 7.16 9.16 5.22
C HIS A 150 8.07 8.06 4.65
N ILE A 151 7.89 7.69 3.39
CA ILE A 151 8.71 6.69 2.69
C ILE A 151 10.20 7.10 2.67
N ALA A 152 10.49 8.37 2.43
CA ALA A 152 11.88 8.85 2.43
C ALA A 152 12.57 8.67 3.77
N LEU A 153 11.88 8.87 4.90
CA LEU A 153 12.41 8.63 6.24
C LEU A 153 12.65 7.13 6.48
N GLU A 154 11.74 6.28 6.06
CA GLU A 154 11.86 4.84 6.20
C GLU A 154 13.02 4.26 5.41
N GLU A 155 13.11 4.60 4.13
CA GLU A 155 14.15 4.08 3.24
C GLU A 155 15.54 4.63 3.56
N SER A 156 15.64 5.90 4.00
CA SER A 156 16.94 6.53 4.27
C SER A 156 17.50 6.27 5.66
N VAL A 157 16.66 5.99 6.65
CA VAL A 157 17.07 5.85 8.06
C VAL A 157 16.57 4.56 8.69
N VAL A 158 15.24 4.37 8.70
CA VAL A 158 14.60 3.35 9.55
C VAL A 158 14.88 1.94 9.06
N TYR A 159 14.74 1.66 7.78
CA TYR A 159 15.01 0.34 7.22
C TYR A 159 16.50 -0.05 7.27
N PRO A 160 17.45 0.83 6.91
CA PRO A 160 18.88 0.53 7.08
C PRO A 160 19.24 0.21 8.54
N GLU A 161 18.75 1.00 9.51
CA GLU A 161 19.03 0.75 10.91
C GLU A 161 18.36 -0.52 11.44
N SER A 162 17.12 -0.79 11.03
CA SER A 162 16.45 -2.05 11.38
C SER A 162 17.22 -3.28 10.87
N ARG A 163 17.68 -3.25 9.60
CA ARG A 163 18.52 -4.31 9.04
C ARG A 163 19.82 -4.50 9.84
N ARG A 164 20.48 -3.41 10.21
CA ARG A 164 21.71 -3.43 11.01
C ARG A 164 21.51 -4.03 12.40
N LEU A 165 20.38 -3.72 13.04
CA LEU A 165 20.06 -4.19 14.40
C LEU A 165 19.58 -5.65 14.43
N GLN A 166 19.10 -6.17 13.32
CA GLN A 166 18.59 -7.55 13.18
C GLN A 166 19.63 -8.52 12.61
N ALA A 167 20.79 -8.04 12.13
CA ALA A 167 21.90 -8.84 11.61
C ALA A 167 22.74 -9.44 12.74
#